data_1f639524e012f1b057495b32af5e43bf
#
_entry.id   1f639524e012f1b057495b32af5e43bf
#
_cell.length_a   1.000
_cell.length_b   1.000
_cell.length_c   1.000
_cell.angle_alpha   90.00
_cell.angle_beta   90.00
_cell.angle_gamma   90.00
#
_symmetry.space_group_name_H-M   'P 1'
#
loop_
_entity.id
_entity.type
_entity.pdbx_description
1 polymer ?
#
loop_
_entity_poly.entity_id
_entity_poly.type
_entity_poly.pdbx_seq_one_letter_code
_entity_poly.pdbx_strand_id
1 'polypeptide(L)'
;QRLDQRLPVDAVPVELAELAESLNDMLARLEESFKRLSDFSSDLAHELRTPVSNLMTQTQVALSKTRSSAEYREVLESNCEEFERLSRMISDMLFLAKSENGLIVPGQESFDLADEVTALFDFYGALAEENGVTLRLEGSGLVTGDRLMPRRAIGNLLSNALRYTPVGGRIVVTVSVVRDSADADTIHLAVENTGEPIPPEHLSRLFDRFYRVDASRRHSGDGAGLGLAITRSILRSHGGDIEGRTGKGCNIFEMWIPTSIVTPRSAD
;
A
#
# COMPACT_ATOMS: atom_id res chain seq x y z
N GLN A 1 6.98 -19.42 -24.64
CA GLN A 1 6.57 -18.54 -25.73
C GLN A 1 7.50 -17.33 -25.70
N ARG A 2 8.10 -17.00 -26.84
CA ARG A 2 9.05 -15.88 -26.96
C ARG A 2 8.25 -14.62 -27.24
N LEU A 3 7.91 -13.87 -26.19
CA LEU A 3 7.26 -12.56 -26.29
C LEU A 3 8.26 -11.43 -26.63
N ASP A 4 9.54 -11.76 -26.67
CA ASP A 4 10.66 -10.86 -26.97
C ASP A 4 10.87 -10.58 -28.48
N GLN A 5 10.16 -11.31 -29.36
CA GLN A 5 10.25 -11.07 -30.79
C GLN A 5 9.44 -9.84 -31.21
N ARG A 6 10.05 -9.00 -32.02
CA ARG A 6 9.41 -7.81 -32.61
C ARG A 6 9.36 -7.96 -34.13
N LEU A 7 8.33 -7.39 -34.73
CA LEU A 7 8.25 -7.29 -36.17
C LEU A 7 9.27 -6.26 -36.68
N PRO A 8 10.03 -6.61 -37.72
CA PRO A 8 11.01 -5.69 -38.29
C PRO A 8 10.27 -4.60 -39.08
N VAL A 9 10.16 -3.40 -38.52
CA VAL A 9 9.45 -2.27 -39.14
C VAL A 9 10.13 -1.83 -40.46
N ASP A 10 11.47 -1.91 -40.52
CA ASP A 10 12.24 -1.52 -41.70
C ASP A 10 12.15 -2.52 -42.89
N ALA A 11 11.57 -3.72 -42.66
CA ALA A 11 11.46 -4.77 -43.67
C ALA A 11 10.07 -4.92 -44.25
N VAL A 12 9.10 -4.08 -43.87
CA VAL A 12 7.72 -4.10 -44.36
C VAL A 12 7.46 -2.91 -45.31
N PRO A 13 6.51 -3.03 -46.25
CA PRO A 13 6.08 -1.87 -47.05
C PRO A 13 5.60 -0.71 -46.15
N VAL A 14 5.76 0.53 -46.63
CA VAL A 14 5.45 1.75 -45.87
C VAL A 14 3.99 1.75 -45.37
N GLU A 15 3.08 1.17 -46.14
CA GLU A 15 1.65 1.06 -45.80
C GLU A 15 1.39 0.13 -44.63
N LEU A 16 2.33 -0.77 -44.29
CA LEU A 16 2.22 -1.71 -43.20
C LEU A 16 3.10 -1.33 -41.99
N ALA A 17 3.89 -0.27 -42.12
CA ALA A 17 4.82 0.15 -41.05
C ALA A 17 4.06 0.56 -39.77
N GLU A 18 3.01 1.38 -39.89
CA GLU A 18 2.16 1.80 -38.76
C GLU A 18 1.48 0.60 -38.06
N LEU A 19 1.06 -0.40 -38.84
CA LEU A 19 0.47 -1.61 -38.30
C LEU A 19 1.52 -2.44 -37.53
N ALA A 20 2.73 -2.55 -38.08
CA ALA A 20 3.85 -3.27 -37.42
C ALA A 20 4.27 -2.57 -36.11
N GLU A 21 4.33 -1.23 -36.09
CA GLU A 21 4.60 -0.45 -34.87
C GLU A 21 3.49 -0.68 -33.82
N SER A 22 2.21 -0.54 -34.20
CA SER A 22 1.08 -0.77 -33.29
C SER A 22 1.09 -2.18 -32.69
N LEU A 23 1.46 -3.19 -33.50
CA LEU A 23 1.58 -4.57 -33.05
C LEU A 23 2.77 -4.74 -32.08
N ASN A 24 3.91 -4.11 -32.37
CA ASN A 24 5.07 -4.11 -31.48
C ASN A 24 4.76 -3.44 -30.14
N ASP A 25 4.01 -2.35 -30.13
CA ASP A 25 3.54 -1.69 -28.91
C ASP A 25 2.62 -2.59 -28.10
N MET A 26 1.71 -3.29 -28.76
CA MET A 26 0.85 -4.28 -28.09
C MET A 26 1.68 -5.43 -27.50
N LEU A 27 2.66 -5.95 -28.22
CA LEU A 27 3.57 -6.99 -27.71
C LEU A 27 4.39 -6.51 -26.53
N ALA A 28 4.88 -5.26 -26.55
CA ALA A 28 5.62 -4.67 -25.45
C ALA A 28 4.74 -4.57 -24.17
N ARG A 29 3.51 -4.09 -24.31
CA ARG A 29 2.55 -4.04 -23.19
C ARG A 29 2.21 -5.43 -22.64
N LEU A 30 2.07 -6.41 -23.52
CA LEU A 30 1.80 -7.80 -23.13
C LEU A 30 2.99 -8.40 -22.38
N GLU A 31 4.20 -8.22 -22.87
CA GLU A 31 5.45 -8.67 -22.23
C GLU A 31 5.61 -8.06 -20.83
N GLU A 32 5.39 -6.75 -20.72
CA GLU A 32 5.42 -6.05 -19.43
C GLU A 32 4.34 -6.58 -18.46
N SER A 33 3.15 -6.89 -18.97
CA SER A 33 2.06 -7.47 -18.15
C SER A 33 2.39 -8.87 -17.66
N PHE A 34 2.98 -9.72 -18.52
CA PHE A 34 3.46 -11.05 -18.12
C PHE A 34 4.61 -10.98 -17.11
N LYS A 35 5.54 -10.05 -17.30
CA LYS A 35 6.63 -9.84 -16.35
C LYS A 35 6.09 -9.44 -14.99
N ARG A 36 5.18 -8.44 -14.94
CA ARG A 36 4.52 -8.02 -13.68
C ARG A 36 3.80 -9.17 -12.99
N LEU A 37 3.09 -10.02 -13.75
CA LEU A 37 2.39 -11.18 -13.19
C LEU A 37 3.37 -12.23 -12.66
N SER A 38 4.47 -12.48 -13.36
CA SER A 38 5.52 -13.41 -12.94
C SER A 38 6.21 -12.96 -11.66
N ASP A 39 6.61 -11.68 -11.62
CA ASP A 39 7.24 -11.06 -10.45
C ASP A 39 6.28 -11.11 -9.24
N PHE A 40 5.02 -10.74 -9.44
CA PHE A 40 3.98 -10.84 -8.40
C PHE A 40 3.81 -12.27 -7.87
N SER A 41 3.76 -13.26 -8.75
CA SER A 41 3.61 -14.66 -8.34
C SER A 41 4.82 -15.19 -7.56
N SER A 42 6.02 -14.75 -7.95
CA SER A 42 7.26 -15.08 -7.26
C SER A 42 7.31 -14.48 -5.85
N ASP A 43 7.00 -13.17 -5.75
CA ASP A 43 6.98 -12.46 -4.48
C ASP A 43 5.93 -13.06 -3.53
N LEU A 44 4.73 -13.35 -4.05
CA LEU A 44 3.67 -14.03 -3.31
C LEU A 44 4.14 -15.36 -2.73
N ALA A 45 4.77 -16.19 -3.56
CA ALA A 45 5.26 -17.49 -3.12
C ALA A 45 6.34 -17.37 -2.04
N HIS A 46 7.21 -16.38 -2.13
CA HIS A 46 8.25 -16.12 -1.13
C HIS A 46 7.66 -15.64 0.20
N GLU A 47 6.75 -14.67 0.16
CA GLU A 47 6.16 -14.07 1.37
C GLU A 47 5.18 -15.02 2.09
N LEU A 48 4.52 -15.93 1.37
CA LEU A 48 3.68 -16.97 1.99
C LEU A 48 4.49 -18.15 2.55
N ARG A 49 5.64 -18.49 1.96
CA ARG A 49 6.44 -19.61 2.41
C ARG A 49 6.93 -19.45 3.84
N THR A 50 7.40 -18.27 4.20
CA THR A 50 7.98 -17.99 5.52
C THR A 50 6.98 -18.21 6.66
N PRO A 51 5.79 -17.57 6.70
CA PRO A 51 4.82 -17.79 7.75
C PRO A 51 4.29 -19.22 7.80
N VAL A 52 4.08 -19.85 6.64
CA VAL A 52 3.67 -21.27 6.60
C VAL A 52 4.76 -22.17 7.20
N SER A 53 6.03 -21.94 6.88
CA SER A 53 7.13 -22.70 7.46
C SER A 53 7.27 -22.49 8.96
N ASN A 54 7.04 -21.27 9.45
CA ASN A 54 7.04 -20.96 10.87
C ASN A 54 5.91 -21.70 11.60
N LEU A 55 4.69 -21.64 11.08
CA LEU A 55 3.53 -22.38 11.63
C LEU A 55 3.79 -23.88 11.69
N MET A 56 4.35 -24.45 10.62
CA MET A 56 4.73 -25.88 10.59
C MET A 56 5.77 -26.19 11.65
N THR A 57 6.83 -25.40 11.75
CA THR A 57 7.91 -25.61 12.71
C THR A 57 7.42 -25.51 14.15
N GLN A 58 6.65 -24.45 14.48
CA GLN A 58 6.07 -24.27 15.81
C GLN A 58 5.16 -25.43 16.19
N THR A 59 4.31 -25.86 15.26
CA THR A 59 3.40 -27.01 15.47
C THR A 59 4.19 -28.32 15.67
N GLN A 60 5.22 -28.58 14.83
CA GLN A 60 6.07 -29.78 14.97
C GLN A 60 6.84 -29.78 16.29
N VAL A 61 7.38 -28.63 16.69
CA VAL A 61 8.08 -28.48 17.97
C VAL A 61 7.11 -28.66 19.15
N ALA A 62 5.87 -28.18 19.04
CA ALA A 62 4.85 -28.41 20.07
C ALA A 62 4.49 -29.90 20.22
N LEU A 63 4.44 -30.64 19.10
CA LEU A 63 4.12 -32.06 19.07
C LEU A 63 5.30 -32.98 19.42
N SER A 64 6.55 -32.50 19.39
CA SER A 64 7.75 -33.32 19.59
C SER A 64 7.92 -33.86 21.02
N LYS A 65 7.26 -33.24 22.02
CA LYS A 65 7.26 -33.66 23.43
C LYS A 65 5.97 -33.26 24.10
N THR A 66 5.62 -33.96 25.16
CA THR A 66 4.48 -33.61 26.02
C THR A 66 4.71 -32.24 26.69
N ARG A 67 3.73 -31.39 26.62
CA ARG A 67 3.75 -30.02 27.17
C ARG A 67 2.56 -29.81 28.13
N SER A 68 2.63 -28.78 28.96
CA SER A 68 1.48 -28.35 29.75
C SER A 68 0.39 -27.73 28.86
N SER A 69 -0.81 -27.71 29.37
CA SER A 69 -1.95 -27.04 28.69
C SER A 69 -1.68 -25.55 28.43
N ALA A 70 -0.93 -24.89 29.32
CA ALA A 70 -0.55 -23.48 29.17
C ALA A 70 0.43 -23.30 27.99
N GLU A 71 1.45 -24.14 27.86
CA GLU A 71 2.40 -24.10 26.74
C GLU A 71 1.73 -24.40 25.39
N TYR A 72 0.76 -25.34 25.36
CA TYR A 72 -0.01 -25.57 24.12
C TYR A 72 -0.89 -24.37 23.77
N ARG A 73 -1.48 -23.70 24.74
CA ARG A 73 -2.29 -22.50 24.54
C ARG A 73 -1.44 -21.39 23.93
N GLU A 74 -0.27 -21.11 24.47
CA GLU A 74 0.66 -20.10 23.96
C GLU A 74 1.05 -20.35 22.49
N VAL A 75 1.35 -21.61 22.13
CA VAL A 75 1.65 -21.96 20.73
C VAL A 75 0.44 -21.75 19.83
N LEU A 76 -0.77 -22.11 20.30
CA LEU A 76 -1.98 -21.92 19.52
C LEU A 76 -2.34 -20.44 19.34
N GLU A 77 -2.16 -19.62 20.38
CA GLU A 77 -2.35 -18.17 20.32
C GLU A 77 -1.37 -17.53 19.30
N SER A 78 -0.09 -17.88 19.36
CA SER A 78 0.91 -17.45 18.39
C SER A 78 0.57 -17.90 16.96
N ASN A 79 0.09 -19.13 16.79
CA ASN A 79 -0.33 -19.63 15.48
C ASN A 79 -1.56 -18.88 14.95
N CYS A 80 -2.52 -18.52 15.82
CA CYS A 80 -3.68 -17.72 15.42
C CYS A 80 -3.26 -16.33 14.90
N GLU A 81 -2.34 -15.65 15.58
CA GLU A 81 -1.80 -14.37 15.15
C GLU A 81 -1.16 -14.47 13.75
N GLU A 82 -0.41 -15.54 13.48
CA GLU A 82 0.23 -15.76 12.18
C GLU A 82 -0.80 -16.11 11.09
N PHE A 83 -1.87 -16.86 11.40
CA PHE A 83 -2.98 -17.08 10.47
C PHE A 83 -3.73 -15.78 10.14
N GLU A 84 -3.98 -14.90 11.11
CA GLU A 84 -4.59 -13.60 10.89
C GLU A 84 -3.72 -12.72 10.00
N ARG A 85 -2.40 -12.76 10.21
CA ARG A 85 -1.43 -12.06 9.36
C ARG A 85 -1.47 -12.56 7.92
N LEU A 86 -1.49 -13.89 7.72
CA LEU A 86 -1.65 -14.52 6.41
C LEU A 86 -2.96 -14.11 5.72
N SER A 87 -4.06 -14.13 6.46
CA SER A 87 -5.38 -13.73 5.94
C SER A 87 -5.38 -12.27 5.47
N ARG A 88 -4.80 -11.36 6.27
CA ARG A 88 -4.63 -9.95 5.87
C ARG A 88 -3.77 -9.81 4.61
N MET A 89 -2.64 -10.51 4.54
CA MET A 89 -1.76 -10.49 3.38
C MET A 89 -2.47 -10.96 2.11
N ILE A 90 -3.24 -12.05 2.17
CA ILE A 90 -4.02 -12.55 1.02
C ILE A 90 -5.06 -11.52 0.59
N SER A 91 -5.77 -10.91 1.54
CA SER A 91 -6.76 -9.86 1.27
C SER A 91 -6.14 -8.63 0.61
N ASP A 92 -4.96 -8.23 1.07
CA ASP A 92 -4.18 -7.12 0.52
C ASP A 92 -3.74 -7.40 -0.93
N MET A 93 -3.29 -8.61 -1.20
CA MET A 93 -2.89 -9.04 -2.54
C MET A 93 -4.07 -9.09 -3.51
N LEU A 94 -5.21 -9.65 -3.08
CA LEU A 94 -6.43 -9.67 -3.89
C LEU A 94 -6.93 -8.26 -4.19
N PHE A 95 -6.80 -7.34 -3.23
CA PHE A 95 -7.13 -5.95 -3.44
C PHE A 95 -6.23 -5.31 -4.51
N LEU A 96 -4.91 -5.47 -4.40
CA LEU A 96 -3.95 -4.96 -5.39
C LEU A 96 -4.24 -5.51 -6.79
N ALA A 97 -4.47 -6.82 -6.90
CA ALA A 97 -4.79 -7.46 -8.18
C ALA A 97 -6.08 -6.91 -8.81
N LYS A 98 -7.13 -6.65 -8.01
CA LYS A 98 -8.38 -6.05 -8.49
C LYS A 98 -8.18 -4.59 -8.92
N SER A 99 -7.44 -3.81 -8.13
CA SER A 99 -7.17 -2.40 -8.41
C SER A 99 -6.39 -2.20 -9.70
N GLU A 100 -5.35 -2.99 -9.93
CA GLU A 100 -4.52 -2.90 -11.14
C GLU A 100 -5.25 -3.30 -12.43
N ASN A 101 -6.26 -4.15 -12.30
CA ASN A 101 -7.12 -4.54 -13.43
C ASN A 101 -8.33 -3.60 -13.62
N GLY A 102 -8.40 -2.48 -12.89
CA GLY A 102 -9.51 -1.54 -12.98
C GLY A 102 -10.86 -2.11 -12.53
N LEU A 103 -10.85 -3.20 -11.74
CA LEU A 103 -12.05 -3.88 -11.27
C LEU A 103 -12.67 -3.25 -10.01
N ILE A 104 -12.02 -2.22 -9.46
CA ILE A 104 -12.54 -1.47 -8.32
C ILE A 104 -13.30 -0.27 -8.87
N VAL A 105 -14.60 -0.25 -8.64
CA VAL A 105 -15.46 0.90 -8.91
C VAL A 105 -15.64 1.63 -7.59
N PRO A 106 -15.08 2.85 -7.42
CA PRO A 106 -15.25 3.61 -6.20
C PRO A 106 -16.72 3.96 -5.95
N GLY A 107 -17.17 3.82 -4.70
CA GLY A 107 -18.45 4.38 -4.26
C GLY A 107 -18.50 5.90 -4.45
N GLN A 108 -19.70 6.48 -4.41
CA GLN A 108 -19.90 7.94 -4.52
C GLN A 108 -20.64 8.44 -3.28
N GLU A 109 -19.88 8.60 -2.19
CA GLU A 109 -20.35 9.18 -0.94
C GLU A 109 -19.55 10.47 -0.67
N SER A 110 -20.19 11.51 -0.16
CA SER A 110 -19.49 12.74 0.24
C SER A 110 -19.21 12.68 1.75
N PHE A 111 -17.96 12.88 2.12
CA PHE A 111 -17.50 12.80 3.52
C PHE A 111 -16.31 13.73 3.74
N ASP A 112 -16.09 14.13 5.01
CA ASP A 112 -14.90 14.90 5.40
C ASP A 112 -13.75 13.95 5.76
N LEU A 113 -12.57 14.15 5.18
CA LEU A 113 -11.37 13.38 5.53
C LEU A 113 -10.93 13.57 6.98
N ALA A 114 -11.22 14.75 7.57
CA ALA A 114 -10.92 14.99 8.97
C ALA A 114 -11.71 14.08 9.91
N ASP A 115 -12.95 13.74 9.57
CA ASP A 115 -13.76 12.78 10.34
C ASP A 115 -13.16 11.38 10.28
N GLU A 116 -12.64 10.98 9.11
CA GLU A 116 -11.99 9.68 8.95
C GLU A 116 -10.66 9.61 9.73
N VAL A 117 -9.88 10.69 9.72
CA VAL A 117 -8.65 10.78 10.52
C VAL A 117 -8.97 10.72 12.01
N THR A 118 -10.01 11.44 12.45
CA THR A 118 -10.46 11.45 13.86
C THR A 118 -10.86 10.04 14.30
N ALA A 119 -11.66 9.34 13.51
CA ALA A 119 -12.05 7.97 13.82
C ALA A 119 -10.85 7.00 13.87
N LEU A 120 -9.82 7.24 13.04
CA LEU A 120 -8.57 6.48 13.10
C LEU A 120 -7.73 6.86 14.31
N PHE A 121 -7.71 8.11 14.73
CA PHE A 121 -7.04 8.53 15.96
C PHE A 121 -7.69 7.91 17.20
N ASP A 122 -9.01 7.80 17.25
CA ASP A 122 -9.71 7.08 18.31
C ASP A 122 -9.31 5.61 18.36
N PHE A 123 -9.16 4.97 17.19
CA PHE A 123 -8.74 3.58 17.09
C PHE A 123 -7.28 3.35 17.51
N TYR A 124 -6.37 4.24 17.11
CA TYR A 124 -4.94 4.11 17.41
C TYR A 124 -4.53 4.81 18.71
N GLY A 125 -5.42 5.53 19.38
CA GLY A 125 -5.13 6.38 20.54
C GLY A 125 -4.46 5.63 21.68
N ALA A 126 -5.00 4.48 22.07
CA ALA A 126 -4.42 3.66 23.14
C ALA A 126 -2.99 3.19 22.81
N LEU A 127 -2.74 2.78 21.55
CA LEU A 127 -1.42 2.38 21.08
C LEU A 127 -0.44 3.57 21.03
N ALA A 128 -0.92 4.75 20.64
CA ALA A 128 -0.13 5.97 20.62
C ALA A 128 0.27 6.40 22.05
N GLU A 129 -0.65 6.33 23.01
CA GLU A 129 -0.38 6.61 24.43
C GLU A 129 0.64 5.62 25.00
N GLU A 130 0.48 4.32 24.76
CA GLU A 130 1.42 3.29 25.20
C GLU A 130 2.84 3.54 24.66
N ASN A 131 2.94 3.98 23.41
CA ASN A 131 4.22 4.33 22.78
C ASN A 131 4.68 5.77 23.10
N GLY A 132 3.95 6.54 23.88
CA GLY A 132 4.27 7.92 24.21
C GLY A 132 4.30 8.85 22.99
N VAL A 133 3.48 8.58 21.97
CA VAL A 133 3.41 9.34 20.72
C VAL A 133 2.20 10.27 20.75
N THR A 134 2.40 11.55 20.37
CA THR A 134 1.33 12.54 20.27
C THR A 134 0.73 12.54 18.87
N LEU A 135 -0.61 12.42 18.76
CA LEU A 135 -1.35 12.53 17.50
C LEU A 135 -1.98 13.93 17.39
N ARG A 136 -1.89 14.56 16.22
CA ARG A 136 -2.48 15.87 15.94
C ARG A 136 -3.09 15.90 14.54
N LEU A 137 -4.31 16.45 14.43
CA LEU A 137 -5.00 16.71 13.17
C LEU A 137 -5.08 18.23 12.94
N GLU A 138 -4.81 18.67 11.71
CA GLU A 138 -4.92 20.04 11.27
C GLU A 138 -5.69 20.11 9.94
N GLY A 139 -6.68 21.01 9.86
CA GLY A 139 -7.48 21.23 8.65
C GLY A 139 -8.59 20.20 8.42
N SER A 140 -9.28 20.34 7.30
CA SER A 140 -10.41 19.51 6.86
C SER A 140 -10.59 19.59 5.35
N GLY A 141 -11.33 18.63 4.76
CA GLY A 141 -11.60 18.65 3.33
C GLY A 141 -12.63 17.60 2.92
N LEU A 142 -13.63 18.05 2.12
CA LEU A 142 -14.71 17.22 1.62
C LEU A 142 -14.27 16.48 0.35
N VAL A 143 -14.44 15.15 0.35
CA VAL A 143 -14.18 14.27 -0.80
C VAL A 143 -15.48 13.54 -1.17
N THR A 144 -15.68 13.36 -2.46
CA THR A 144 -16.72 12.46 -2.97
C THR A 144 -16.07 11.21 -3.53
N GLY A 145 -16.39 10.04 -2.96
CA GLY A 145 -15.79 8.76 -3.34
C GLY A 145 -16.21 7.62 -2.45
N ASP A 146 -15.46 6.51 -2.52
CA ASP A 146 -15.64 5.39 -1.59
C ASP A 146 -14.94 5.71 -0.27
N ARG A 147 -15.73 5.93 0.79
CA ARG A 147 -15.25 6.30 2.12
C ARG A 147 -14.24 5.31 2.72
N LEU A 148 -14.40 4.02 2.45
CA LEU A 148 -13.55 2.97 3.01
C LEU A 148 -12.14 2.98 2.41
N MET A 149 -11.99 3.43 1.17
CA MET A 149 -10.71 3.43 0.46
C MET A 149 -9.71 4.46 1.04
N PRO A 150 -10.03 5.77 1.12
CA PRO A 150 -9.16 6.74 1.78
C PRO A 150 -8.91 6.39 3.25
N ARG A 151 -9.93 5.91 3.99
CA ARG A 151 -9.75 5.44 5.36
C ARG A 151 -8.69 4.35 5.46
N ARG A 152 -8.69 3.37 4.55
CA ARG A 152 -7.67 2.32 4.49
C ARG A 152 -6.29 2.90 4.16
N ALA A 153 -6.21 3.83 3.20
CA ALA A 153 -4.97 4.50 2.83
C ALA A 153 -4.37 5.27 4.01
N ILE A 154 -5.17 6.08 4.69
CA ILE A 154 -4.76 6.84 5.87
C ILE A 154 -4.37 5.90 7.03
N GLY A 155 -5.14 4.83 7.26
CA GLY A 155 -4.82 3.83 8.27
C GLY A 155 -3.46 3.15 8.04
N ASN A 156 -3.10 2.85 6.79
CA ASN A 156 -1.79 2.32 6.43
C ASN A 156 -0.68 3.33 6.74
N LEU A 157 -0.89 4.62 6.43
CA LEU A 157 0.08 5.67 6.72
C LEU A 157 0.26 5.88 8.24
N LEU A 158 -0.85 5.90 8.99
CA LEU A 158 -0.82 6.06 10.45
C LEU A 158 -0.16 4.86 11.15
N SER A 159 -0.50 3.63 10.73
CA SER A 159 0.14 2.42 11.25
C SER A 159 1.65 2.44 11.00
N ASN A 160 2.06 2.90 9.81
CA ASN A 160 3.45 3.06 9.46
C ASN A 160 4.12 4.15 10.31
N ALA A 161 3.49 5.32 10.46
CA ALA A 161 3.97 6.42 11.26
C ALA A 161 4.15 6.03 12.74
N LEU A 162 3.16 5.35 13.35
CA LEU A 162 3.24 4.87 14.74
C LEU A 162 4.41 3.90 14.95
N ARG A 163 4.66 3.03 13.99
CA ARG A 163 5.77 2.06 14.07
C ARG A 163 7.15 2.71 14.08
N TYR A 164 7.33 3.78 13.30
CA TYR A 164 8.63 4.41 13.09
C TYR A 164 8.83 5.71 13.88
N THR A 165 7.84 6.11 14.68
CA THR A 165 7.96 7.25 15.59
C THR A 165 8.55 6.80 16.91
N PRO A 166 9.66 7.39 17.37
CA PRO A 166 10.25 7.07 18.67
C PRO A 166 9.37 7.57 19.82
N VAL A 167 9.58 7.00 21.01
CA VAL A 167 8.92 7.45 22.23
C VAL A 167 9.13 8.95 22.44
N GLY A 168 8.06 9.68 22.78
CA GLY A 168 8.06 11.13 22.90
C GLY A 168 7.96 11.87 21.56
N GLY A 169 7.84 11.14 20.45
CA GLY A 169 7.64 11.72 19.13
C GLY A 169 6.21 12.18 18.89
N ARG A 170 5.96 12.71 17.69
CA ARG A 170 4.65 13.18 17.27
C ARG A 170 4.32 12.71 15.86
N ILE A 171 3.03 12.56 15.59
CA ILE A 171 2.46 12.37 14.27
C ILE A 171 1.45 13.49 14.03
N VAL A 172 1.62 14.21 12.94
CA VAL A 172 0.73 15.30 12.52
C VAL A 172 0.09 14.91 11.20
N VAL A 173 -1.23 14.93 11.14
CA VAL A 173 -1.99 14.78 9.89
C VAL A 173 -2.53 16.14 9.51
N THR A 174 -2.17 16.61 8.32
CA THR A 174 -2.64 17.89 7.79
C THR A 174 -3.52 17.64 6.57
N VAL A 175 -4.74 18.19 6.57
CA VAL A 175 -5.68 18.13 5.44
C VAL A 175 -5.86 19.54 4.89
N SER A 176 -5.64 19.71 3.59
CA SER A 176 -5.80 21.01 2.92
C SER A 176 -6.43 20.85 1.54
N VAL A 177 -7.20 21.85 1.12
CA VAL A 177 -7.76 21.93 -0.22
C VAL A 177 -6.88 22.84 -1.05
N VAL A 178 -6.34 22.32 -2.14
CA VAL A 178 -5.53 23.08 -3.09
C VAL A 178 -6.34 23.28 -4.36
N ARG A 179 -6.50 24.56 -4.76
CA ARG A 179 -7.13 24.91 -6.03
C ARG A 179 -6.11 24.89 -7.14
N ASP A 180 -6.32 24.01 -8.12
CA ASP A 180 -5.50 24.05 -9.33
C ASP A 180 -6.07 25.09 -10.32
N SER A 181 -5.18 25.64 -11.17
CA SER A 181 -5.50 26.59 -12.23
C SER A 181 -6.49 26.06 -13.28
N ALA A 182 -6.79 24.76 -13.24
CA ALA A 182 -7.72 24.05 -14.14
C ALA A 182 -9.16 23.92 -13.55
N ASP A 183 -9.52 24.64 -12.50
CA ASP A 183 -10.84 24.63 -11.82
C ASP A 183 -11.19 23.28 -11.14
N ALA A 184 -10.22 22.39 -10.95
CA ALA A 184 -10.40 21.15 -10.20
C ALA A 184 -9.76 21.26 -8.82
N ASP A 185 -10.57 21.34 -7.77
CA ASP A 185 -10.07 21.32 -6.40
C ASP A 185 -9.46 19.94 -6.10
N THR A 186 -8.27 19.94 -5.51
CA THR A 186 -7.56 18.73 -5.09
C THR A 186 -7.36 18.78 -3.58
N ILE A 187 -7.62 17.69 -2.90
CA ILE A 187 -7.30 17.57 -1.48
C ILE A 187 -5.93 16.95 -1.32
N HIS A 188 -5.13 17.60 -0.50
CA HIS A 188 -3.86 17.12 -0.03
C HIS A 188 -4.00 16.68 1.42
N LEU A 189 -3.54 15.46 1.73
CA LEU A 189 -3.40 14.96 3.09
C LEU A 189 -1.95 14.54 3.30
N ALA A 190 -1.29 15.18 4.27
CA ALA A 190 0.06 14.86 4.66
C ALA A 190 0.08 14.18 6.03
N VAL A 191 0.78 13.06 6.14
CA VAL A 191 1.11 12.41 7.41
C VAL A 191 2.59 12.65 7.66
N GLU A 192 2.89 13.52 8.64
CA GLU A 192 4.25 13.79 9.12
C GLU A 192 4.49 13.01 10.41
N ASN A 193 5.59 12.30 10.49
CA ASN A 193 6.01 11.66 11.73
C ASN A 193 7.47 12.00 12.09
N THR A 194 7.72 12.25 13.37
CA THR A 194 9.08 12.33 13.90
C THR A 194 9.76 10.98 13.74
N GLY A 195 11.01 10.96 13.27
CA GLY A 195 11.74 9.71 13.13
C GLY A 195 13.04 9.88 12.37
N GLU A 196 13.79 8.78 12.29
CA GLU A 196 15.02 8.72 11.51
C GLU A 196 14.70 8.97 10.03
N PRO A 197 15.45 9.86 9.35
CA PRO A 197 15.23 10.15 7.95
C PRO A 197 15.41 8.91 7.07
N ILE A 198 14.47 8.69 6.16
CA ILE A 198 14.57 7.62 5.16
C ILE A 198 15.65 8.00 4.15
N PRO A 199 16.66 7.13 3.89
CA PRO A 199 17.69 7.42 2.89
C PRO A 199 17.08 7.68 1.51
N PRO A 200 17.55 8.69 0.76
CA PRO A 200 16.96 9.10 -0.52
C PRO A 200 16.83 7.97 -1.55
N GLU A 201 17.77 7.03 -1.55
CA GLU A 201 17.78 5.87 -2.45
C GLU A 201 16.60 4.92 -2.23
N HIS A 202 15.95 4.99 -1.05
CA HIS A 202 14.78 4.16 -0.74
C HIS A 202 13.46 4.85 -1.07
N LEU A 203 13.41 6.20 -1.13
CA LEU A 203 12.15 6.95 -1.29
C LEU A 203 11.37 6.56 -2.54
N SER A 204 12.04 6.37 -3.68
CA SER A 204 11.40 5.97 -4.94
C SER A 204 10.79 4.57 -4.91
N ARG A 205 11.32 3.70 -4.02
CA ARG A 205 10.93 2.29 -3.92
C ARG A 205 9.97 1.99 -2.77
N LEU A 206 9.68 2.95 -1.90
CA LEU A 206 8.80 2.74 -0.73
C LEU A 206 7.40 2.23 -1.11
N PHE A 207 6.96 2.54 -2.31
CA PHE A 207 5.65 2.16 -2.83
C PHE A 207 5.67 0.87 -3.66
N ASP A 208 6.85 0.24 -3.80
CA ASP A 208 6.98 -1.08 -4.42
C ASP A 208 6.41 -2.13 -3.46
N ARG A 209 5.81 -3.18 -4.02
CA ARG A 209 5.26 -4.29 -3.23
C ARG A 209 6.38 -4.99 -2.49
N PHE A 210 6.11 -5.36 -1.23
CA PHE A 210 7.05 -6.08 -0.34
C PHE A 210 8.35 -5.34 -0.05
N TYR A 211 8.47 -4.08 -0.51
CA TYR A 211 9.68 -3.30 -0.28
C TYR A 211 9.77 -2.85 1.17
N ARG A 212 10.97 -2.96 1.74
CA ARG A 212 11.31 -2.55 3.11
C ARG A 212 12.73 -2.00 3.12
N VAL A 213 12.92 -0.87 3.81
CA VAL A 213 14.25 -0.25 3.98
C VAL A 213 15.18 -1.16 4.77
N ASP A 214 14.67 -1.85 5.78
CA ASP A 214 15.45 -2.75 6.64
C ASP A 214 14.89 -4.18 6.60
N ALA A 215 15.58 -5.05 5.86
CA ALA A 215 15.22 -6.46 5.73
C ALA A 215 15.55 -7.29 7.00
N SER A 216 16.37 -6.75 7.93
CA SER A 216 16.81 -7.47 9.13
C SER A 216 15.74 -7.50 10.24
N ARG A 217 14.79 -6.59 10.23
CA ARG A 217 13.70 -6.51 11.22
C ARG A 217 12.53 -7.47 10.93
N ARG A 218 12.81 -8.66 10.37
CA ARG A 218 11.78 -9.67 10.00
C ARG A 218 11.01 -10.28 11.17
N HIS A 219 11.43 -10.05 12.43
CA HIS A 219 10.98 -10.82 13.59
C HIS A 219 9.97 -10.12 14.50
N SER A 220 9.58 -8.87 14.23
CA SER A 220 8.65 -8.16 15.13
C SER A 220 7.35 -7.80 14.41
N GLY A 221 6.37 -8.73 14.35
CA GLY A 221 4.95 -8.44 14.01
C GLY A 221 4.67 -7.61 12.75
N ASP A 222 5.68 -7.44 11.93
CA ASP A 222 5.77 -6.45 10.87
C ASP A 222 4.91 -6.80 9.65
N GLY A 223 4.16 -5.83 9.16
CA GLY A 223 3.38 -5.92 7.93
C GLY A 223 4.23 -6.39 6.74
N ALA A 224 3.59 -7.03 5.77
CA ALA A 224 4.21 -7.64 4.59
C ALA A 224 4.85 -6.65 3.59
N GLY A 225 4.97 -5.35 3.91
CA GLY A 225 5.46 -4.34 2.95
C GLY A 225 4.45 -4.00 1.84
N LEU A 226 3.17 -4.26 2.08
CA LEU A 226 2.09 -4.00 1.11
C LEU A 226 1.34 -2.69 1.39
N GLY A 227 1.40 -2.15 2.60
CA GLY A 227 0.58 -1.01 3.01
C GLY A 227 0.75 0.24 2.14
N LEU A 228 1.98 0.65 1.83
CA LEU A 228 2.25 1.81 0.97
C LEU A 228 1.89 1.54 -0.50
N ALA A 229 2.12 0.32 -1.00
CA ALA A 229 1.69 -0.09 -2.33
C ALA A 229 0.16 -0.04 -2.47
N ILE A 230 -0.58 -0.50 -1.45
CA ILE A 230 -2.04 -0.42 -1.37
C ILE A 230 -2.49 1.03 -1.33
N THR A 231 -1.86 1.86 -0.52
CA THR A 231 -2.16 3.29 -0.43
C THR A 231 -2.04 3.95 -1.82
N ARG A 232 -0.94 3.72 -2.53
CA ARG A 232 -0.75 4.26 -3.88
C ARG A 232 -1.77 3.73 -4.87
N SER A 233 -2.10 2.45 -4.79
CA SER A 233 -3.12 1.81 -5.64
C SER A 233 -4.52 2.40 -5.42
N ILE A 234 -4.91 2.63 -4.15
CA ILE A 234 -6.16 3.31 -3.80
C ILE A 234 -6.20 4.71 -4.40
N LEU A 235 -5.16 5.50 -4.21
CA LEU A 235 -5.12 6.88 -4.67
C LEU A 235 -5.20 6.97 -6.20
N ARG A 236 -4.46 6.11 -6.91
CA ARG A 236 -4.48 6.05 -8.37
C ARG A 236 -5.86 5.65 -8.93
N SER A 237 -6.57 4.75 -8.27
CA SER A 237 -7.96 4.41 -8.65
C SER A 237 -8.93 5.58 -8.44
N HIS A 238 -8.53 6.60 -7.65
CA HIS A 238 -9.27 7.82 -7.41
C HIS A 238 -8.71 9.03 -8.18
N GLY A 239 -7.78 8.81 -9.12
CA GLY A 239 -7.17 9.88 -9.92
C GLY A 239 -6.10 10.69 -9.19
N GLY A 240 -5.66 10.24 -8.01
CA GLY A 240 -4.61 10.84 -7.21
C GLY A 240 -3.29 10.06 -7.23
N ASP A 241 -2.35 10.43 -6.39
CA ASP A 241 -1.12 9.66 -6.12
C ASP A 241 -0.58 10.03 -4.72
N ILE A 242 0.58 9.50 -4.37
CA ILE A 242 1.29 9.71 -3.11
C ILE A 242 2.78 9.83 -3.34
N GLU A 243 3.43 10.68 -2.57
CA GLU A 243 4.89 10.76 -2.51
C GLU A 243 5.39 10.75 -1.07
N GLY A 244 6.65 10.34 -0.91
CA GLY A 244 7.36 10.37 0.36
C GLY A 244 8.49 11.37 0.32
N ARG A 245 8.62 12.16 1.38
CA ARG A 245 9.71 13.11 1.59
C ARG A 245 10.31 12.92 2.98
N THR A 246 11.58 13.25 3.12
CA THR A 246 12.28 13.17 4.39
C THR A 246 13.06 14.46 4.63
N GLY A 247 13.23 14.85 5.88
CA GLY A 247 14.01 16.04 6.24
C GLY A 247 14.08 16.22 7.75
N LYS A 248 15.06 16.95 8.23
CA LYS A 248 15.27 17.45 9.62
C LYS A 248 14.62 16.63 10.76
N GLY A 249 14.76 15.29 10.74
CA GLY A 249 14.26 14.43 11.81
C GLY A 249 12.76 14.07 11.70
N CYS A 250 12.18 14.23 10.52
CA CYS A 250 10.82 13.78 10.22
C CYS A 250 10.71 13.14 8.83
N ASN A 251 9.69 12.31 8.66
CA ASN A 251 9.28 11.75 7.38
C ASN A 251 7.87 12.23 7.08
N ILE A 252 7.60 12.56 5.82
CA ILE A 252 6.33 13.09 5.36
C ILE A 252 5.86 12.23 4.21
N PHE A 253 4.64 11.70 4.33
CA PHE A 253 3.92 11.04 3.24
C PHE A 253 2.75 11.93 2.86
N GLU A 254 2.80 12.50 1.66
CA GLU A 254 1.77 13.40 1.14
C GLU A 254 1.01 12.71 0.02
N MET A 255 -0.28 12.56 0.22
CA MET A 255 -1.21 12.04 -0.77
C MET A 255 -2.14 13.14 -1.27
N TRP A 256 -2.57 13.03 -2.52
CA TRP A 256 -3.56 13.93 -3.12
C TRP A 256 -4.62 13.15 -3.89
N ILE A 257 -5.84 13.65 -3.82
CA ILE A 257 -7.01 13.14 -4.54
C ILE A 257 -7.87 14.30 -5.03
N PRO A 258 -8.46 14.20 -6.24
CA PRO A 258 -9.47 15.14 -6.69
C PRO A 258 -10.67 15.18 -5.73
N THR A 259 -11.26 16.35 -5.49
CA THR A 259 -12.44 16.50 -4.63
C THR A 259 -13.67 15.77 -5.16
N SER A 260 -13.72 15.57 -6.49
CA SER A 260 -14.76 14.78 -7.16
C SER A 260 -14.11 13.72 -8.04
N ILE A 261 -14.44 12.45 -7.80
CA ILE A 261 -13.95 11.35 -8.64
C ILE A 261 -14.77 11.36 -9.93
N VAL A 262 -14.10 11.73 -11.02
CA VAL A 262 -14.65 11.52 -12.36
C VAL A 262 -14.45 10.05 -12.69
N THR A 263 -15.50 9.23 -12.60
CA THR A 263 -15.48 7.89 -13.17
C THR A 263 -15.12 7.99 -14.65
N PRO A 264 -14.06 7.31 -15.13
CA PRO A 264 -13.81 7.26 -16.56
C PRO A 264 -15.08 6.70 -17.23
N ARG A 265 -15.67 7.47 -18.14
CA ARG A 265 -16.78 6.98 -18.96
C ARG A 265 -16.29 5.69 -19.63
N SER A 266 -16.99 4.58 -19.38
CA SER A 266 -16.84 3.37 -20.20
C SER A 266 -16.93 3.82 -21.66
N ALA A 267 -15.86 3.60 -22.41
CA ALA A 267 -15.91 3.74 -23.85
C ALA A 267 -16.88 2.64 -24.35
N ASP A 268 -18.07 3.09 -24.75
CA ASP A 268 -19.01 2.27 -25.52
C ASP A 268 -18.38 1.84 -26.84
#